data_38926637b794a89b7c10de441074ef21
#
_entry.id   38926637b794a89b7c10de441074ef21
#
_cell.length_a   1.000
_cell.length_b   1.000
_cell.length_c   1.000
_cell.angle_alpha   90.00
_cell.angle_beta   90.00
_cell.angle_gamma   90.00
#
_symmetry.space_group_name_H-M   'P 1'
#
loop_
_entity.id
_entity.type
_entity.pdbx_description
1 polymer ?
#
loop_
_entity_poly.entity_id
_entity_poly.type
_entity_poly.pdbx_seq_one_letter_code
_entity_poly.pdbx_strand_id
1 'polypeptide(L)'
;MKKKLPLNLLSALFVLAIGSSNAHAQSAFTGFYGQVSSGYESNQLGSLSTSSTTIPNINSDIKGSSASQSFGGTPLVLGIGHYWQANDKWLIGVGADYSALSQTSATFSRDSTNASGNTTIVAGSTLTYNGASMQLSNRFNLFITPAYAIDKDKLVYLKAGYSQVTAQYNRPTSATRTVNGVSTTTAATGGSQSSNQGGYLIGLGYKQMITSGLYGFIEGNYMGYSAPSYSTNTTTRASDTLHGVSSTGTRTLTHNFASLNTFQALVGVGYAF
;
A
#
# COMPACT_ATOMS: atom_id res chain seq x y z
N MET A 1 21.21 15.32 -5.54
CA MET A 1 20.50 16.49 -6.10
C MET A 1 19.01 16.32 -5.85
N LYS A 2 18.42 17.09 -4.93
CA LYS A 2 16.99 17.06 -4.62
C LYS A 2 16.26 17.94 -5.64
N LYS A 3 15.50 17.35 -6.57
CA LYS A 3 14.62 18.10 -7.46
C LYS A 3 13.40 18.56 -6.66
N LYS A 4 13.30 19.87 -6.42
CA LYS A 4 12.10 20.51 -5.88
C LYS A 4 11.04 20.53 -6.99
N LEU A 5 9.88 19.94 -6.73
CA LEU A 5 8.70 20.06 -7.60
C LEU A 5 8.23 21.53 -7.56
N PRO A 6 7.95 22.17 -8.70
CA PRO A 6 7.51 23.57 -8.70
C PRO A 6 6.09 23.67 -8.14
N LEU A 7 5.96 24.50 -7.13
CA LEU A 7 4.71 24.81 -6.40
C LEU A 7 3.61 25.46 -7.27
N ASN A 8 3.91 25.75 -8.54
CA ASN A 8 3.01 26.47 -9.45
C ASN A 8 1.93 25.59 -10.12
N LEU A 9 1.97 24.26 -9.93
CA LEU A 9 0.93 23.37 -10.50
C LEU A 9 -0.33 23.29 -9.64
N LEU A 10 -0.24 23.67 -8.37
CA LEU A 10 -1.39 23.62 -7.43
C LEU A 10 -2.33 24.82 -7.58
N SER A 11 -1.87 25.93 -8.16
CA SER A 11 -2.64 27.15 -8.31
C SER A 11 -3.57 27.16 -9.54
N ALA A 12 -3.33 26.29 -10.51
CA ALA A 12 -4.12 26.25 -11.75
C ALA A 12 -5.43 25.47 -11.66
N LEU A 13 -5.59 24.64 -10.63
CA LEU A 13 -6.80 23.82 -10.45
C LEU A 13 -7.94 24.54 -9.71
N PHE A 14 -7.71 25.73 -9.16
CA PHE A 14 -8.68 26.42 -8.32
C PHE A 14 -9.55 27.46 -9.05
N VAL A 15 -9.33 27.72 -10.34
CA VAL A 15 -9.98 28.83 -11.07
C VAL A 15 -11.16 28.38 -11.97
N LEU A 16 -11.46 27.10 -12.08
CA LEU A 16 -12.54 26.61 -13.00
C LEU A 16 -13.92 26.43 -12.35
N ALA A 17 -14.17 26.99 -11.20
CA ALA A 17 -15.40 26.77 -10.42
C ALA A 17 -16.41 27.92 -10.46
N ILE A 18 -16.35 28.87 -11.40
CA ILE A 18 -17.33 29.96 -11.45
C ILE A 18 -17.90 30.03 -12.89
N GLY A 19 -19.11 29.54 -13.07
CA GLY A 19 -19.91 29.91 -14.23
C GLY A 19 -20.81 28.82 -14.79
N SER A 20 -22.06 28.91 -14.50
CA SER A 20 -23.27 28.76 -15.30
C SER A 20 -24.38 28.04 -14.54
N SER A 21 -25.27 28.86 -13.95
CA SER A 21 -26.62 28.43 -13.52
C SER A 21 -27.52 28.33 -14.75
N ASN A 22 -27.61 27.14 -15.34
CA ASN A 22 -28.75 26.84 -16.24
C ASN A 22 -29.84 26.19 -15.38
N ALA A 23 -31.05 26.73 -15.43
CA ALA A 23 -32.24 26.27 -14.72
C ALA A 23 -32.78 24.96 -15.36
N HIS A 24 -32.01 23.90 -15.28
CA HIS A 24 -32.45 22.51 -15.49
C HIS A 24 -32.72 21.89 -14.11
N ALA A 25 -33.51 20.82 -14.03
CA ALA A 25 -33.72 20.09 -12.78
C ALA A 25 -32.36 19.57 -12.26
N GLN A 26 -31.70 20.41 -11.48
CA GLN A 26 -30.34 20.18 -10.99
C GLN A 26 -30.35 18.98 -10.04
N SER A 27 -29.44 18.04 -10.23
CA SER A 27 -29.24 16.95 -9.29
C SER A 27 -28.83 17.51 -7.93
N ALA A 28 -29.41 16.97 -6.86
CA ALA A 28 -29.08 17.36 -5.48
C ALA A 28 -27.61 17.10 -5.11
N PHE A 29 -26.85 16.42 -5.96
CA PHE A 29 -25.44 16.14 -5.77
C PHE A 29 -24.49 17.13 -6.43
N THR A 30 -25.00 18.13 -7.17
CA THR A 30 -24.18 19.15 -7.82
C THR A 30 -23.59 20.09 -6.78
N GLY A 31 -22.30 20.40 -6.84
CA GLY A 31 -21.62 21.27 -5.90
C GLY A 31 -20.53 20.55 -5.11
N PHE A 32 -20.06 21.19 -4.05
CA PHE A 32 -19.08 20.61 -3.13
C PHE A 32 -19.73 19.57 -2.23
N TYR A 33 -18.94 18.58 -1.85
CA TYR A 33 -19.34 17.60 -0.84
C TYR A 33 -18.21 17.25 0.11
N GLY A 34 -18.59 16.88 1.34
CA GLY A 34 -17.71 16.22 2.30
C GLY A 34 -18.35 14.92 2.76
N GLN A 35 -17.55 13.88 2.99
CA GLN A 35 -18.05 12.55 3.38
C GLN A 35 -17.11 11.83 4.34
N VAL A 36 -17.70 10.96 5.15
CA VAL A 36 -16.98 10.04 6.02
C VAL A 36 -17.54 8.64 5.82
N SER A 37 -16.65 7.66 5.77
CA SER A 37 -17.03 6.26 5.59
C SER A 37 -16.13 5.31 6.38
N SER A 38 -16.67 4.13 6.59
CA SER A 38 -15.99 3.00 7.17
C SER A 38 -16.52 1.72 6.54
N GLY A 39 -15.93 0.58 6.88
CA GLY A 39 -16.34 -0.70 6.32
C GLY A 39 -15.27 -1.75 6.48
N TYR A 40 -15.00 -2.48 5.41
CA TYR A 40 -13.99 -3.52 5.38
C TYR A 40 -12.91 -3.20 4.34
N GLU A 41 -11.67 -3.39 4.75
CA GLU A 41 -10.50 -3.32 3.89
C GLU A 41 -9.73 -4.63 3.91
N SER A 42 -9.34 -5.13 2.74
CA SER A 42 -8.48 -6.29 2.57
C SER A 42 -7.27 -5.92 1.75
N ASN A 43 -6.09 -6.17 2.30
CA ASN A 43 -4.80 -5.92 1.69
C ASN A 43 -4.16 -7.25 1.32
N GLN A 44 -3.69 -7.38 0.10
CA GLN A 44 -2.99 -8.55 -0.42
C GLN A 44 -1.56 -8.17 -0.74
N LEU A 45 -0.64 -8.77 -0.03
CA LEU A 45 0.80 -8.62 -0.22
C LEU A 45 1.32 -9.88 -0.91
N GLY A 46 1.93 -9.73 -2.07
CA GLY A 46 2.54 -10.83 -2.80
C GLY A 46 3.69 -11.47 -2.03
N SER A 47 4.16 -12.60 -2.52
CA SER A 47 5.28 -13.33 -1.91
C SER A 47 6.52 -12.43 -1.79
N LEU A 48 7.26 -12.62 -0.69
CA LEU A 48 8.54 -11.96 -0.47
C LEU A 48 9.66 -12.81 -1.07
N SER A 49 10.51 -12.20 -1.86
CA SER A 49 11.81 -12.74 -2.24
C SER A 49 12.94 -11.90 -1.63
N THR A 50 14.00 -12.55 -1.19
CA THR A 50 15.18 -11.89 -0.66
C THR A 50 16.39 -12.37 -1.43
N SER A 51 17.23 -11.44 -1.83
CA SER A 51 18.54 -11.71 -2.44
C SER A 51 19.62 -10.90 -1.73
N SER A 52 20.87 -11.36 -1.81
CA SER A 52 22.00 -10.60 -1.30
C SER A 52 23.04 -10.40 -2.39
N THR A 53 23.80 -9.31 -2.28
CA THR A 53 25.06 -9.16 -3.02
C THR A 53 26.13 -10.07 -2.40
N THR A 54 27.00 -10.63 -3.23
CA THR A 54 28.17 -11.38 -2.79
C THR A 54 29.19 -10.48 -2.10
N ILE A 55 29.88 -11.00 -1.08
CA ILE A 55 31.09 -10.38 -0.54
C ILE A 55 32.26 -10.83 -1.43
N PRO A 56 33.16 -9.93 -1.88
CA PRO A 56 34.31 -10.31 -2.69
C PRO A 56 35.09 -11.47 -2.05
N ASN A 57 35.46 -12.45 -2.86
CA ASN A 57 36.20 -13.66 -2.47
C ASN A 57 35.47 -14.65 -1.56
N ILE A 58 34.18 -14.43 -1.27
CA ILE A 58 33.36 -15.36 -0.50
C ILE A 58 32.03 -15.55 -1.24
N ASN A 59 31.83 -16.76 -1.73
CA ASN A 59 30.59 -17.11 -2.39
C ASN A 59 29.51 -17.36 -1.34
N SER A 60 28.70 -16.32 -1.03
CA SER A 60 27.75 -16.34 0.08
C SER A 60 26.41 -15.72 -0.30
N ASP A 61 25.83 -16.17 -1.40
CA ASP A 61 24.51 -15.73 -1.80
C ASP A 61 23.44 -16.21 -0.81
N ILE A 62 22.71 -15.27 -0.25
CA ILE A 62 21.53 -15.56 0.56
C ILE A 62 20.30 -15.37 -0.31
N LYS A 63 19.52 -16.44 -0.45
CA LYS A 63 18.17 -16.38 -1.01
C LYS A 63 17.18 -16.68 0.09
N GLY A 64 16.08 -15.99 0.09
CA GLY A 64 15.02 -16.22 1.06
C GLY A 64 13.67 -15.94 0.45
N SER A 65 12.65 -16.60 0.95
CA SER A 65 11.28 -16.42 0.49
C SER A 65 10.28 -16.49 1.65
N SER A 66 9.15 -15.87 1.46
CA SER A 66 7.96 -16.02 2.29
C SER A 66 6.74 -16.09 1.38
N ALA A 67 5.71 -16.80 1.81
CA ALA A 67 4.43 -16.86 1.11
C ALA A 67 3.76 -15.47 1.07
N SER A 68 2.80 -15.33 0.18
CA SER A 68 1.90 -14.16 0.14
C SER A 68 1.12 -14.02 1.45
N GLN A 69 0.81 -12.78 1.82
CA GLN A 69 0.07 -12.44 3.02
C GLN A 69 -1.22 -11.71 2.65
N SER A 70 -2.30 -12.01 3.37
CA SER A 70 -3.55 -11.24 3.30
C SER A 70 -3.89 -10.75 4.70
N PHE A 71 -4.23 -9.49 4.82
CA PHE A 71 -4.62 -8.87 6.08
C PHE A 71 -5.61 -7.73 5.83
N GLY A 72 -6.41 -7.44 6.81
CA GLY A 72 -7.43 -6.42 6.67
C GLY A 72 -7.89 -5.88 8.00
N GLY A 73 -8.86 -5.00 7.91
CA GLY A 73 -9.47 -4.36 9.07
C GLY A 73 -10.52 -3.34 8.66
N THR A 74 -10.88 -2.51 9.60
CA THR A 74 -11.86 -1.44 9.41
C THR A 74 -11.15 -0.14 9.09
N PRO A 75 -11.29 0.43 7.88
CA PRO A 75 -10.76 1.74 7.56
C PRO A 75 -11.68 2.85 8.10
N LEU A 76 -11.11 4.04 8.31
CA LEU A 76 -11.84 5.30 8.44
C LEU A 76 -11.40 6.21 7.30
N VAL A 77 -12.32 6.51 6.38
CA VAL A 77 -12.01 7.28 5.18
C VAL A 77 -12.75 8.62 5.22
N LEU A 78 -12.00 9.69 5.08
CA LEU A 78 -12.48 11.06 4.97
C LEU A 78 -12.34 11.50 3.51
N GLY A 79 -13.42 12.00 2.91
CA GLY A 79 -13.44 12.40 1.50
C GLY A 79 -14.04 13.76 1.29
N ILE A 80 -13.54 14.47 0.27
CA ILE A 80 -14.05 15.73 -0.23
C ILE A 80 -14.07 15.73 -1.75
N GLY A 81 -14.93 16.51 -2.34
CA GLY A 81 -14.93 16.68 -3.80
C GLY A 81 -15.97 17.65 -4.30
N HIS A 82 -16.12 17.69 -5.62
CA HIS A 82 -17.07 18.54 -6.31
C HIS A 82 -17.65 17.82 -7.51
N TYR A 83 -18.95 17.96 -7.72
CA TYR A 83 -19.66 17.51 -8.93
C TYR A 83 -20.12 18.68 -9.78
N TRP A 84 -19.86 18.59 -11.07
CA TRP A 84 -20.44 19.46 -12.11
C TRP A 84 -21.48 18.66 -12.87
N GLN A 85 -22.62 19.28 -13.13
CA GLN A 85 -23.63 18.71 -14.00
C GLN A 85 -23.21 18.90 -15.47
N ALA A 86 -23.04 17.79 -16.21
CA ALA A 86 -22.70 17.81 -17.63
C ALA A 86 -23.96 17.91 -18.51
N ASN A 87 -25.05 17.24 -18.11
CA ASN A 87 -26.38 17.35 -18.68
C ASN A 87 -27.44 16.87 -17.65
N ASP A 88 -28.69 16.70 -18.03
CA ASP A 88 -29.80 16.38 -17.13
C ASP A 88 -29.58 15.14 -16.25
N LYS A 89 -28.78 14.17 -16.72
CA LYS A 89 -28.53 12.91 -16.02
C LYS A 89 -27.07 12.61 -15.72
N TRP A 90 -26.14 13.26 -16.37
CA TRP A 90 -24.72 12.97 -16.21
C TRP A 90 -24.03 14.07 -15.41
N LEU A 91 -23.24 13.63 -14.44
CA LEU A 91 -22.35 14.47 -13.66
C LEU A 91 -20.90 14.00 -13.84
N ILE A 92 -19.98 14.93 -13.70
CA ILE A 92 -18.56 14.64 -13.61
C ILE A 92 -18.07 15.23 -12.30
N GLY A 93 -17.44 14.41 -11.48
CA GLY A 93 -16.86 14.84 -10.22
C GLY A 93 -15.34 14.70 -10.21
N VAL A 94 -14.73 15.46 -9.31
CA VAL A 94 -13.35 15.26 -8.87
C VAL A 94 -13.35 15.19 -7.35
N GLY A 95 -12.43 14.44 -6.80
CA GLY A 95 -12.34 14.32 -5.35
C GLY A 95 -11.01 13.80 -4.85
N ALA A 96 -10.86 13.90 -3.55
CA ALA A 96 -9.77 13.30 -2.81
C ALA A 96 -10.31 12.62 -1.56
N ASP A 97 -9.67 11.54 -1.15
CA ASP A 97 -9.93 10.91 0.14
C ASP A 97 -8.64 10.48 0.85
N TYR A 98 -8.76 10.31 2.15
CA TYR A 98 -7.68 9.91 3.03
C TYR A 98 -8.15 8.84 4.01
N SER A 99 -7.43 7.71 4.08
CA SER A 99 -7.64 6.67 5.09
C SER A 99 -6.82 6.98 6.33
N ALA A 100 -7.52 7.28 7.43
CA ALA A 100 -6.90 7.75 8.67
C ALA A 100 -6.32 6.62 9.54
N LEU A 101 -6.78 5.37 9.35
CA LEU A 101 -6.34 4.23 10.15
C LEU A 101 -5.34 3.37 9.37
N SER A 102 -4.28 2.93 10.08
CA SER A 102 -3.31 1.99 9.56
C SER A 102 -3.78 0.55 9.71
N GLN A 103 -3.36 -0.31 8.77
CA GLN A 103 -3.60 -1.76 8.79
C GLN A 103 -2.26 -2.49 8.90
N THR A 104 -2.16 -3.47 9.79
CA THR A 104 -0.93 -4.24 10.01
C THR A 104 -1.20 -5.72 9.80
N SER A 105 -0.32 -6.40 9.07
CA SER A 105 -0.40 -7.85 8.87
C SER A 105 -0.12 -8.60 10.18
N ALA A 106 -0.55 -9.85 10.26
CA ALA A 106 0.04 -10.79 11.20
C ALA A 106 1.55 -10.90 10.95
N THR A 107 2.27 -11.36 11.94
CA THR A 107 3.69 -11.64 11.79
C THR A 107 3.88 -12.86 10.88
N PHE A 108 4.89 -12.80 10.01
CA PHE A 108 5.25 -13.89 9.13
C PHE A 108 6.73 -14.24 9.22
N SER A 109 7.05 -15.43 8.76
CA SER A 109 8.42 -15.95 8.74
C SER A 109 8.95 -15.96 7.32
N ARG A 110 10.26 -15.90 7.21
CA ARG A 110 11.00 -16.00 5.97
C ARG A 110 12.05 -17.09 6.11
N ASP A 111 11.95 -18.10 5.24
CA ASP A 111 13.00 -19.12 5.15
C ASP A 111 14.16 -18.58 4.32
N SER A 112 15.36 -18.88 4.76
CA SER A 112 16.60 -18.49 4.07
C SER A 112 17.37 -19.74 3.70
N THR A 113 17.73 -19.84 2.43
CA THR A 113 18.60 -20.88 1.92
C THR A 113 19.90 -20.25 1.45
N ASN A 114 21.00 -20.97 1.63
CA ASN A 114 22.28 -20.58 1.06
C ASN A 114 22.37 -21.13 -0.37
N ALA A 115 22.51 -20.25 -1.34
CA ALA A 115 22.52 -20.63 -2.76
C ALA A 115 23.85 -21.18 -3.25
N SER A 116 24.91 -21.03 -2.49
CA SER A 116 26.25 -21.46 -2.88
C SER A 116 27.06 -21.85 -1.66
N GLY A 117 27.43 -23.09 -1.59
CA GLY A 117 28.52 -23.75 -0.89
C GLY A 117 29.25 -23.09 0.30
N ASN A 118 28.61 -22.14 0.98
CA ASN A 118 29.24 -21.47 2.11
C ASN A 118 29.17 -22.37 3.35
N THR A 119 30.32 -22.62 3.93
CA THR A 119 30.55 -23.46 5.09
C THR A 119 29.87 -23.05 6.38
N THR A 120 29.22 -21.89 6.40
CA THR A 120 28.49 -21.40 7.57
C THR A 120 27.10 -22.04 7.75
N ILE A 121 26.54 -22.60 6.68
CA ILE A 121 25.28 -23.37 6.76
C ILE A 121 25.63 -24.82 6.37
N VAL A 122 25.69 -25.68 7.37
CA VAL A 122 25.91 -27.11 7.18
C VAL A 122 24.79 -27.67 6.30
N ALA A 123 25.17 -28.57 5.36
CA ALA A 123 24.17 -29.26 4.53
C ALA A 123 23.08 -29.87 5.42
N GLY A 124 21.81 -29.63 5.07
CA GLY A 124 20.66 -30.06 5.88
C GLY A 124 20.25 -29.08 6.99
N SER A 125 20.88 -27.91 7.13
CA SER A 125 20.43 -26.89 8.06
C SER A 125 19.44 -25.92 7.40
N THR A 126 18.46 -25.46 8.19
CA THR A 126 17.52 -24.39 7.82
C THR A 126 17.77 -23.15 8.66
N LEU A 127 17.51 -21.98 8.10
CA LEU A 127 17.54 -20.70 8.80
C LEU A 127 16.24 -19.96 8.51
N THR A 128 15.42 -19.83 9.55
CA THR A 128 14.12 -19.14 9.46
C THR A 128 14.17 -17.85 10.26
N TYR A 129 13.83 -16.74 9.63
CA TYR A 129 13.69 -15.45 10.29
C TYR A 129 12.21 -15.22 10.63
N ASN A 130 11.92 -14.91 11.91
CA ASN A 130 10.56 -14.83 12.45
C ASN A 130 10.23 -13.42 12.91
N GLY A 131 8.93 -13.08 12.90
CA GLY A 131 8.40 -11.85 13.45
C GLY A 131 8.46 -10.65 12.50
N ALA A 132 8.57 -10.88 11.21
CA ALA A 132 8.38 -9.83 10.21
C ALA A 132 6.90 -9.44 10.11
N SER A 133 6.60 -8.17 9.78
CA SER A 133 5.23 -7.72 9.46
C SER A 133 5.25 -6.57 8.45
N MET A 134 4.08 -6.33 7.84
CA MET A 134 3.85 -5.20 6.94
C MET A 134 2.76 -4.31 7.52
N GLN A 135 3.01 -3.00 7.58
CA GLN A 135 2.01 -2.00 7.94
C GLN A 135 1.73 -1.08 6.75
N LEU A 136 0.47 -0.83 6.48
CA LEU A 136 0.00 0.14 5.49
C LEU A 136 -0.66 1.31 6.20
N SER A 137 -0.28 2.53 5.83
CA SER A 137 -0.76 3.77 6.45
C SER A 137 -0.80 4.91 5.44
N ASN A 138 -1.38 6.04 5.85
CA ASN A 138 -1.38 7.29 5.07
C ASN A 138 -1.84 7.08 3.63
N ARG A 139 -2.93 6.32 3.42
CA ARG A 139 -3.47 6.17 2.07
C ARG A 139 -4.19 7.44 1.67
N PHE A 140 -3.81 7.96 0.52
CA PHE A 140 -4.37 9.14 -0.10
C PHE A 140 -4.75 8.83 -1.54
N ASN A 141 -5.97 9.22 -1.92
CA ASN A 141 -6.50 9.03 -3.26
C ASN A 141 -6.88 10.37 -3.90
N LEU A 142 -6.58 10.50 -5.20
CA LEU A 142 -7.09 11.55 -6.09
C LEU A 142 -7.84 10.90 -7.22
N PHE A 143 -9.06 11.36 -7.54
CA PHE A 143 -9.90 10.65 -8.49
C PHE A 143 -10.87 11.56 -9.23
N ILE A 144 -11.34 11.04 -10.35
CA ILE A 144 -12.50 11.53 -11.10
C ILE A 144 -13.67 10.57 -10.91
N THR A 145 -14.89 11.10 -10.98
CA THR A 145 -16.11 10.31 -10.81
C THR A 145 -17.14 10.70 -11.87
N PRO A 146 -17.11 10.06 -13.06
CA PRO A 146 -18.26 10.09 -13.94
C PRO A 146 -19.46 9.43 -13.25
N ALA A 147 -20.59 10.10 -13.26
CA ALA A 147 -21.74 9.71 -12.48
C ALA A 147 -23.05 9.88 -13.27
N TYR A 148 -24.01 9.02 -13.00
CA TYR A 148 -25.33 9.01 -13.60
C TYR A 148 -26.41 9.21 -12.51
N ALA A 149 -27.17 10.27 -12.62
CA ALA A 149 -28.34 10.53 -11.77
C ALA A 149 -29.51 9.68 -12.23
N ILE A 150 -29.88 8.69 -11.42
CA ILE A 150 -31.08 7.87 -11.65
C ILE A 150 -32.32 8.77 -11.53
N ASP A 151 -32.34 9.59 -10.47
CA ASP A 151 -33.29 10.65 -10.23
C ASP A 151 -32.57 11.83 -9.50
N LYS A 152 -33.29 12.83 -9.07
CA LYS A 152 -32.69 13.99 -8.37
C LYS A 152 -31.96 13.63 -7.07
N ASP A 153 -32.34 12.52 -6.43
CA ASP A 153 -31.92 12.11 -5.10
C ASP A 153 -31.02 10.85 -5.11
N LYS A 154 -30.80 10.21 -6.27
CA LYS A 154 -30.04 8.97 -6.41
C LYS A 154 -28.99 9.05 -7.51
N LEU A 155 -27.78 8.64 -7.20
CA LEU A 155 -26.61 8.71 -8.05
C LEU A 155 -25.84 7.38 -8.04
N VAL A 156 -25.52 6.86 -9.21
CA VAL A 156 -24.48 5.82 -9.37
C VAL A 156 -23.24 6.45 -9.99
N TYR A 157 -22.06 6.01 -9.59
CA TYR A 157 -20.82 6.57 -10.11
C TYR A 157 -19.73 5.53 -10.24
N LEU A 158 -18.86 5.74 -11.21
CA LEU A 158 -17.55 5.11 -11.29
C LEU A 158 -16.53 6.03 -10.65
N LYS A 159 -15.44 5.45 -10.14
CA LYS A 159 -14.32 6.17 -9.54
C LYS A 159 -13.05 5.67 -10.20
N ALA A 160 -12.23 6.57 -10.69
CA ALA A 160 -10.94 6.22 -11.29
C ALA A 160 -9.90 7.28 -10.93
N GLY A 161 -8.69 6.85 -10.58
CA GLY A 161 -7.68 7.80 -10.16
C GLY A 161 -6.36 7.20 -9.72
N TYR A 162 -5.62 8.02 -9.01
CA TYR A 162 -4.33 7.71 -8.41
C TYR A 162 -4.51 7.44 -6.92
N SER A 163 -3.83 6.40 -6.44
CA SER A 163 -3.73 6.07 -5.02
C SER A 163 -2.28 5.99 -4.60
N GLN A 164 -1.98 6.49 -3.40
CA GLN A 164 -0.68 6.35 -2.75
C GLN A 164 -0.87 5.81 -1.34
N VAL A 165 0.00 4.89 -0.92
CA VAL A 165 0.03 4.33 0.43
C VAL A 165 1.46 4.26 0.93
N THR A 166 1.68 4.49 2.22
CA THR A 166 2.95 4.23 2.88
C THR A 166 2.98 2.78 3.33
N ALA A 167 3.91 1.99 2.76
CA ALA A 167 4.17 0.61 3.15
C ALA A 167 5.42 0.58 4.05
N GLN A 168 5.26 0.08 5.27
CA GLN A 168 6.35 -0.09 6.24
C GLN A 168 6.59 -1.58 6.49
N TYR A 169 7.78 -2.03 6.15
CA TYR A 169 8.25 -3.37 6.43
C TYR A 169 8.98 -3.38 7.78
N ASN A 170 8.42 -4.13 8.74
CA ASN A 170 9.05 -4.40 10.02
C ASN A 170 9.87 -5.67 9.89
N ARG A 171 11.18 -5.56 10.13
CA ARG A 171 12.13 -6.65 9.98
C ARG A 171 11.95 -7.71 11.06
N PRO A 172 12.35 -8.96 10.79
CA PRO A 172 12.33 -10.04 11.77
C PRO A 172 13.03 -9.67 13.07
N THR A 173 12.49 -10.16 14.19
CA THR A 173 13.01 -9.93 15.53
C THR A 173 13.79 -11.12 16.07
N SER A 174 13.66 -12.29 15.43
CA SER A 174 14.45 -13.48 15.79
C SER A 174 14.83 -14.30 14.56
N ALA A 175 15.85 -15.14 14.72
CA ALA A 175 16.30 -16.08 13.72
C ALA A 175 16.46 -17.45 14.39
N THR A 176 15.84 -18.48 13.80
CA THR A 176 15.93 -19.87 14.26
C THR A 176 16.76 -20.65 13.26
N ARG A 177 17.87 -21.21 13.72
CA ARG A 177 18.71 -22.12 12.96
C ARG A 177 18.46 -23.55 13.43
N THR A 178 18.16 -24.45 12.51
CA THR A 178 18.01 -25.88 12.78
C THR A 178 19.12 -26.66 12.10
N VAL A 179 19.86 -27.44 12.84
CA VAL A 179 20.95 -28.31 12.37
C VAL A 179 20.72 -29.71 12.94
N ASN A 180 20.64 -30.73 12.09
CA ASN A 180 20.39 -32.11 12.50
C ASN A 180 19.21 -32.27 13.50
N GLY A 181 18.12 -31.52 13.26
CA GLY A 181 16.93 -31.54 14.12
C GLY A 181 17.03 -30.73 15.40
N VAL A 182 18.18 -30.15 15.73
CA VAL A 182 18.37 -29.28 16.90
C VAL A 182 18.18 -27.83 16.49
N SER A 183 17.22 -27.14 17.11
CA SER A 183 16.90 -25.74 16.84
C SER A 183 17.50 -24.80 17.87
N THR A 184 18.14 -23.75 17.41
CA THR A 184 18.66 -22.66 18.23
C THR A 184 18.07 -21.34 17.74
N THR A 185 17.41 -20.58 18.62
CA THR A 185 16.84 -19.27 18.30
C THR A 185 17.68 -18.16 18.91
N THR A 186 18.02 -17.17 18.12
CA THR A 186 18.76 -15.97 18.51
C THR A 186 17.95 -14.74 18.18
N ALA A 187 18.14 -13.68 18.96
CA ALA A 187 17.55 -12.37 18.63
C ALA A 187 18.14 -11.84 17.32
N ALA A 188 17.30 -11.29 16.48
CA ALA A 188 17.71 -10.57 15.27
C ALA A 188 17.57 -9.06 15.52
N THR A 189 18.44 -8.27 14.86
CA THR A 189 18.34 -6.82 14.91
C THR A 189 17.11 -6.39 14.10
N GLY A 190 16.00 -6.18 14.77
CA GLY A 190 14.77 -5.68 14.16
C GLY A 190 14.93 -4.32 13.50
N GLY A 191 13.87 -3.56 13.45
CA GLY A 191 13.80 -2.23 12.84
C GLY A 191 12.78 -2.18 11.71
N SER A 192 12.53 -1.01 11.18
CA SER A 192 11.53 -0.81 10.13
C SER A 192 12.11 0.01 8.97
N GLN A 193 11.54 -0.19 7.80
CA GLN A 193 11.79 0.61 6.60
C GLN A 193 10.46 0.93 5.96
N SER A 194 10.27 2.20 5.56
CA SER A 194 9.05 2.68 4.93
C SER A 194 9.33 3.17 3.53
N SER A 195 8.37 2.95 2.63
CA SER A 195 8.38 3.52 1.29
C SER A 195 6.95 3.85 0.84
N ASN A 196 6.81 4.91 0.05
CA ASN A 196 5.53 5.27 -0.54
C ASN A 196 5.33 4.50 -1.84
N GLN A 197 4.21 3.81 -1.93
CA GLN A 197 3.81 3.05 -3.11
C GLN A 197 2.69 3.80 -3.82
N GLY A 198 2.96 4.21 -5.06
CA GLY A 198 1.97 4.80 -5.94
C GLY A 198 1.28 3.74 -6.78
N GLY A 199 0.04 4.01 -7.19
CA GLY A 199 -0.72 3.09 -7.98
C GLY A 199 -2.02 3.68 -8.53
N TYR A 200 -2.89 2.83 -9.04
CA TYR A 200 -4.19 3.21 -9.57
C TYR A 200 -5.32 2.84 -8.61
N LEU A 201 -6.39 3.57 -8.73
CA LEU A 201 -7.66 3.35 -8.04
C LEU A 201 -8.77 3.19 -9.09
N ILE A 202 -9.60 2.16 -8.92
CA ILE A 202 -10.88 2.03 -9.60
C ILE A 202 -11.96 1.71 -8.58
N GLY A 203 -13.17 2.21 -8.78
CA GLY A 203 -14.27 1.98 -7.84
C GLY A 203 -15.63 2.19 -8.49
N LEU A 204 -16.64 1.75 -7.76
CA LEU A 204 -18.06 1.89 -8.09
C LEU A 204 -18.79 2.26 -6.82
N GLY A 205 -19.75 3.18 -6.91
CA GLY A 205 -20.55 3.56 -5.77
C GLY A 205 -21.97 3.98 -6.11
N TYR A 206 -22.78 4.04 -5.08
CA TYR A 206 -24.15 4.54 -5.09
C TYR A 206 -24.35 5.52 -3.94
N LYS A 207 -24.98 6.64 -4.24
CA LYS A 207 -25.35 7.67 -3.26
C LYS A 207 -26.87 7.89 -3.29
N GLN A 208 -27.45 8.11 -2.12
CA GLN A 208 -28.86 8.46 -1.97
C GLN A 208 -29.05 9.56 -0.94
N MET A 209 -29.77 10.61 -1.32
CA MET A 209 -30.19 11.66 -0.40
C MET A 209 -31.11 11.09 0.67
N ILE A 210 -30.85 11.47 1.92
CA ILE A 210 -31.68 11.16 3.10
C ILE A 210 -32.54 12.37 3.42
N THR A 211 -31.94 13.54 3.41
CA THR A 211 -32.59 14.83 3.57
C THR A 211 -31.89 15.87 2.67
N SER A 212 -32.31 17.12 2.69
CA SER A 212 -31.63 18.18 1.94
C SER A 212 -30.15 18.28 2.32
N GLY A 213 -29.28 17.98 1.36
CA GLY A 213 -27.83 18.00 1.50
C GLY A 213 -27.22 16.74 2.17
N LEU A 214 -27.92 16.06 3.08
CA LEU A 214 -27.41 14.85 3.72
C LEU A 214 -27.67 13.61 2.86
N TYR A 215 -26.65 12.82 2.56
CA TYR A 215 -26.76 11.57 1.82
C TYR A 215 -26.05 10.41 2.50
N GLY A 216 -26.55 9.20 2.25
CA GLY A 216 -25.85 7.94 2.51
C GLY A 216 -25.22 7.40 1.25
N PHE A 217 -24.16 6.59 1.38
CA PHE A 217 -23.55 5.94 0.23
C PHE A 217 -22.93 4.58 0.57
N ILE A 218 -22.78 3.77 -0.47
CA ILE A 218 -21.98 2.55 -0.46
C ILE A 218 -20.96 2.65 -1.61
N GLU A 219 -19.76 2.12 -1.40
CA GLU A 219 -18.68 2.21 -2.38
C GLU A 219 -17.79 0.96 -2.30
N GLY A 220 -17.43 0.41 -3.44
CA GLY A 220 -16.41 -0.61 -3.58
C GLY A 220 -15.22 -0.05 -4.35
N ASN A 221 -14.00 -0.22 -3.80
CA ASN A 221 -12.77 0.26 -4.40
C ASN A 221 -11.78 -0.89 -4.56
N TYR A 222 -11.02 -0.85 -5.64
CA TYR A 222 -9.82 -1.64 -5.85
C TYR A 222 -8.64 -0.73 -6.17
N MET A 223 -7.53 -0.97 -5.50
CA MET A 223 -6.28 -0.24 -5.68
C MET A 223 -5.14 -1.22 -5.95
N GLY A 224 -4.41 -0.98 -7.02
CA GLY A 224 -3.20 -1.73 -7.35
C GLY A 224 -1.98 -0.81 -7.25
N TYR A 225 -0.98 -1.21 -6.47
CA TYR A 225 0.23 -0.42 -6.19
C TYR A 225 1.46 -1.03 -6.80
N SER A 226 2.51 -0.22 -6.94
CA SER A 226 3.86 -0.74 -7.20
C SER A 226 4.29 -1.68 -6.08
N ALA A 227 5.04 -2.71 -6.46
CA ALA A 227 5.52 -3.71 -5.53
C ALA A 227 6.59 -3.10 -4.59
N PRO A 228 6.44 -3.21 -3.25
CA PRO A 228 7.42 -2.68 -2.33
C PRO A 228 8.76 -3.40 -2.42
N SER A 229 9.86 -2.62 -2.34
CA SER A 229 11.22 -3.14 -2.30
C SER A 229 12.03 -2.40 -1.22
N TYR A 230 12.77 -3.16 -0.43
CA TYR A 230 13.56 -2.64 0.68
C TYR A 230 14.97 -3.20 0.65
N SER A 231 15.98 -2.34 0.87
CA SER A 231 17.38 -2.77 0.90
C SER A 231 18.01 -2.43 2.25
N THR A 232 18.81 -3.37 2.77
CA THR A 232 19.55 -3.20 4.02
C THR A 232 21.01 -3.55 3.79
N ASN A 233 21.90 -2.64 4.16
CA ASN A 233 23.34 -2.88 4.14
C ASN A 233 23.77 -3.42 5.50
N THR A 234 24.51 -4.51 5.47
CA THR A 234 25.08 -5.13 6.67
C THR A 234 26.56 -5.37 6.45
N THR A 235 27.40 -4.82 7.33
CA THR A 235 28.82 -5.19 7.33
C THR A 235 28.97 -6.55 7.97
N THR A 236 29.51 -7.48 7.24
CA THR A 236 29.66 -8.89 7.69
C THR A 236 31.12 -9.29 7.56
N ARG A 237 31.65 -9.91 8.61
CA ARG A 237 32.86 -10.72 8.50
C ARG A 237 32.45 -12.12 8.03
N ALA A 238 32.98 -12.53 6.93
CA ALA A 238 32.82 -13.90 6.46
C ALA A 238 34.21 -14.54 6.37
N SER A 239 34.32 -15.76 6.86
CA SER A 239 35.54 -16.56 6.78
C SER A 239 35.23 -17.87 6.04
N ASP A 240 36.04 -18.18 5.06
CA ASP A 240 36.09 -19.49 4.44
C ASP A 240 37.24 -20.27 5.11
N THR A 241 36.87 -21.10 6.08
CA THR A 241 37.85 -21.89 6.84
C THR A 241 38.51 -22.98 6.01
N LEU A 242 37.89 -23.42 4.91
CA LEU A 242 38.47 -24.44 4.00
C LEU A 242 39.62 -23.88 3.15
N HIS A 243 39.55 -22.56 2.83
CA HIS A 243 40.56 -21.92 1.99
C HIS A 243 41.39 -20.88 2.76
N GLY A 244 41.22 -20.79 4.08
CA GLY A 244 41.95 -19.82 4.93
C GLY A 244 41.68 -18.36 4.62
N VAL A 245 40.59 -18.06 3.94
CA VAL A 245 40.24 -16.68 3.53
C VAL A 245 39.29 -16.07 4.54
N SER A 246 39.69 -14.94 5.10
CA SER A 246 38.78 -14.07 5.90
C SER A 246 38.61 -12.72 5.18
N SER A 247 37.42 -12.35 4.90
CA SER A 247 37.09 -11.08 4.25
C SER A 247 36.02 -10.33 5.05
N THR A 248 36.18 -9.02 5.17
CA THR A 248 35.17 -8.13 5.71
C THR A 248 34.60 -7.32 4.55
N GLY A 249 33.30 -7.39 4.37
CA GLY A 249 32.64 -6.66 3.30
C GLY A 249 31.25 -6.22 3.68
N THR A 250 30.72 -5.25 2.94
CA THR A 250 29.32 -4.85 3.05
C THR A 250 28.48 -5.72 2.15
N ARG A 251 27.47 -6.36 2.76
CA ARG A 251 26.44 -7.12 2.05
C ARG A 251 25.17 -6.28 2.01
N THR A 252 24.60 -6.14 0.82
CA THR A 252 23.25 -5.57 0.65
C THR A 252 22.25 -6.70 0.56
N LEU A 253 21.27 -6.71 1.47
CA LEU A 253 20.10 -7.59 1.41
C LEU A 253 18.94 -6.80 0.80
N THR A 254 18.37 -7.30 -0.28
CA THR A 254 17.21 -6.70 -0.94
C THR A 254 15.99 -7.60 -0.75
N HIS A 255 14.92 -7.03 -0.24
CA HIS A 255 13.64 -7.66 0.03
C HIS A 255 12.62 -7.14 -0.99
N ASN A 256 12.20 -7.97 -1.93
CA ASN A 256 11.24 -7.62 -2.97
C ASN A 256 9.92 -8.36 -2.73
N PHE A 257 8.83 -7.61 -2.63
CA PHE A 257 7.48 -8.16 -2.64
C PHE A 257 6.98 -8.25 -4.08
N ALA A 258 6.20 -9.27 -4.40
CA ALA A 258 5.75 -9.50 -5.78
C ALA A 258 4.63 -8.54 -6.19
N SER A 259 3.79 -8.10 -5.24
CA SER A 259 2.65 -7.20 -5.49
C SER A 259 2.12 -6.59 -4.20
N LEU A 260 1.36 -5.51 -4.34
CA LEU A 260 0.56 -4.93 -3.26
C LEU A 260 -0.77 -4.45 -3.85
N ASN A 261 -1.88 -5.02 -3.36
CA ASN A 261 -3.22 -4.66 -3.78
C ASN A 261 -4.12 -4.45 -2.56
N THR A 262 -5.12 -3.59 -2.70
CA THR A 262 -6.12 -3.34 -1.67
C THR A 262 -7.52 -3.38 -2.28
N PHE A 263 -8.44 -4.03 -1.59
CA PHE A 263 -9.88 -3.95 -1.83
C PHE A 263 -10.57 -3.29 -0.64
N GLN A 264 -11.53 -2.39 -0.89
CA GLN A 264 -12.37 -1.78 0.13
C GLN A 264 -13.84 -1.93 -0.24
N ALA A 265 -14.65 -2.25 0.78
CA ALA A 265 -16.11 -2.12 0.75
C ALA A 265 -16.52 -1.15 1.85
N LEU A 266 -17.08 -0.02 1.47
CA LEU A 266 -17.35 1.11 2.35
C LEU A 266 -18.85 1.43 2.40
N VAL A 267 -19.29 1.88 3.57
CA VAL A 267 -20.57 2.54 3.79
C VAL A 267 -20.31 3.85 4.51
N GLY A 268 -21.02 4.90 4.14
CA GLY A 268 -20.74 6.22 4.71
C GLY A 268 -21.90 7.17 4.58
N VAL A 269 -21.68 8.34 5.15
CA VAL A 269 -22.56 9.50 5.05
C VAL A 269 -21.78 10.71 4.56
N GLY A 270 -22.45 11.60 3.90
CA GLY A 270 -21.84 12.84 3.41
C GLY A 270 -22.86 13.97 3.32
N TYR A 271 -22.34 15.17 3.12
CA TYR A 271 -23.13 16.36 2.93
C TYR A 271 -22.74 17.06 1.63
N ALA A 272 -23.73 17.38 0.81
CA ALA A 272 -23.61 18.19 -0.41
C ALA A 272 -24.04 19.62 -0.08
N PHE A 273 -23.18 20.59 -0.46
CA PHE A 273 -23.34 22.01 -0.14
C PHE A 273 -23.99 22.77 -1.30
#